data_35a0bb93de3825b0c3018b524dde6acd
#
_entry.id   35a0bb93de3825b0c3018b524dde6acd
#
_cell.length_a   1.000
_cell.length_b   1.000
_cell.length_c   1.000
_cell.angle_alpha   90.00
_cell.angle_beta   90.00
_cell.angle_gamma   90.00
#
_symmetry.space_group_name_H-M   'P 1'
#
loop_
_entity.id
_entity.type
_entity.pdbx_description
1 polymer ?
#
loop_
_entity_poly.entity_id
_entity_poly.type
_entity_poly.pdbx_seq_one_letter_code
_entity_poly.pdbx_strand_id
1 'polypeptide(L)'
;MKNIRYIDKKDVENLIENKTSDDVIIFLSGPTSQKTPLSVLRTKDIIAVNGSAQCLLSNNIVPFIYVLTDVRFLHQRRDDFYKFSQRSRYTIVNVDVYEHASKEDKLYILQNCLVLRSFYRREKGGFIKKIKFNILRQIHKELLISVPLSKKGRLVGFCKDISLGYCSCHTIAFAAIQIAYSLKYARIICSGLDLTGSCSRFYDENKNPMPSELSRDLFKILPFFRFMHDNVKDINIYNLSDDTAISYDVIPFIKLQDISAEESKDMTRKKMQYRTSTDSYAN
;
A
#
# COMPACT_ATOMS: atom_id res chain seq x y z
N MET A 1 30.01 -5.81 1.51
CA MET A 1 28.54 -5.70 1.65
C MET A 1 27.96 -5.65 0.24
N LYS A 2 27.02 -6.56 -0.14
CA LYS A 2 26.33 -6.44 -1.41
C LYS A 2 25.52 -5.13 -1.38
N ASN A 3 25.60 -4.34 -2.45
CA ASN A 3 24.78 -3.13 -2.57
C ASN A 3 23.30 -3.53 -2.56
N ILE A 4 22.48 -2.77 -1.85
CA ILE A 4 21.02 -2.96 -1.84
C ILE A 4 20.49 -2.76 -3.25
N ARG A 5 19.79 -3.76 -3.79
CA ARG A 5 19.02 -3.60 -5.00
C ARG A 5 17.62 -3.08 -4.61
N TYR A 6 17.33 -1.86 -4.96
CA TYR A 6 16.00 -1.29 -4.80
C TYR A 6 15.09 -1.67 -5.96
N ILE A 7 13.78 -1.60 -5.74
CA ILE A 7 12.76 -1.68 -6.80
C ILE A 7 13.15 -0.72 -7.92
N ASP A 8 13.20 -1.20 -9.13
CA ASP A 8 13.44 -0.42 -10.34
C ASP A 8 12.21 -0.44 -11.28
N LYS A 9 12.31 0.22 -12.44
CA LYS A 9 11.21 0.28 -13.42
C LYS A 9 10.83 -1.09 -13.97
N LYS A 10 11.79 -1.98 -14.17
CA LYS A 10 11.53 -3.34 -14.65
C LYS A 10 10.75 -4.17 -13.64
N ASP A 11 11.06 -4.00 -12.34
CA ASP A 11 10.30 -4.64 -11.28
C ASP A 11 8.84 -4.15 -11.27
N VAL A 12 8.62 -2.84 -11.44
CA VAL A 12 7.27 -2.26 -11.52
C VAL A 12 6.52 -2.75 -12.75
N GLU A 13 7.16 -2.78 -13.91
CA GLU A 13 6.58 -3.32 -15.16
C GLU A 13 6.20 -4.79 -14.99
N ASN A 14 7.09 -5.62 -14.43
CA ASN A 14 6.80 -7.02 -14.13
C ASN A 14 5.62 -7.18 -13.16
N LEU A 15 5.51 -6.36 -12.12
CA LEU A 15 4.37 -6.37 -11.21
C LEU A 15 3.07 -6.01 -11.94
N ILE A 16 3.09 -5.02 -12.84
CA ILE A 16 1.92 -4.60 -13.62
C ILE A 16 1.47 -5.73 -14.56
N GLU A 17 2.39 -6.37 -15.27
CA GLU A 17 2.10 -7.47 -16.21
C GLU A 17 1.51 -8.70 -15.51
N ASN A 18 1.86 -8.92 -14.24
CA ASN A 18 1.40 -10.07 -13.47
C ASN A 18 0.13 -9.81 -12.64
N LYS A 19 -0.50 -8.63 -12.76
CA LYS A 19 -1.81 -8.37 -12.15
C LYS A 19 -2.86 -9.33 -12.69
N THR A 20 -3.82 -9.70 -11.85
CA THR A 20 -4.94 -10.55 -12.23
C THR A 20 -6.28 -9.82 -12.20
N SER A 21 -6.27 -8.59 -11.72
CA SER A 21 -7.46 -7.72 -11.61
C SER A 21 -7.10 -6.27 -11.91
N ASP A 22 -8.06 -5.52 -12.43
CA ASP A 22 -7.94 -4.05 -12.56
C ASP A 22 -8.15 -3.33 -11.22
N ASP A 23 -8.75 -4.00 -10.25
CA ASP A 23 -8.95 -3.50 -8.89
C ASP A 23 -7.99 -4.17 -7.92
N VAL A 24 -7.64 -3.45 -6.86
CA VAL A 24 -6.85 -4.00 -5.76
C VAL A 24 -7.50 -3.73 -4.41
N ILE A 25 -7.47 -4.71 -3.53
CA ILE A 25 -7.83 -4.55 -2.13
C ILE A 25 -6.56 -4.42 -1.29
N ILE A 26 -6.39 -3.29 -0.64
CA ILE A 26 -5.38 -3.13 0.41
C ILE A 26 -5.99 -3.67 1.69
N PHE A 27 -5.56 -4.87 2.09
CA PHE A 27 -6.09 -5.58 3.26
C PHE A 27 -5.25 -5.23 4.48
N LEU A 28 -5.79 -4.34 5.31
CA LEU A 28 -5.16 -3.78 6.50
C LEU A 28 -5.58 -4.55 7.75
N SER A 29 -5.04 -4.14 8.90
CA SER A 29 -5.26 -4.84 10.17
C SER A 29 -6.34 -4.23 11.07
N GLY A 30 -7.03 -3.19 10.63
CA GLY A 30 -8.14 -2.63 11.40
C GLY A 30 -9.32 -3.60 11.51
N PRO A 31 -10.10 -3.57 12.62
CA PRO A 31 -11.17 -4.50 12.88
C PRO A 31 -12.22 -4.61 11.77
N THR A 32 -12.50 -3.51 11.06
CA THR A 32 -13.51 -3.52 9.98
C THR A 32 -13.12 -4.39 8.78
N SER A 33 -11.83 -4.75 8.63
CA SER A 33 -11.40 -5.66 7.56
C SER A 33 -12.05 -7.05 7.66
N GLN A 34 -12.41 -7.49 8.87
CA GLN A 34 -13.13 -8.76 9.09
C GLN A 34 -14.54 -8.77 8.47
N LYS A 35 -15.11 -7.57 8.20
CA LYS A 35 -16.42 -7.45 7.53
C LYS A 35 -16.33 -7.68 6.02
N THR A 36 -15.11 -7.72 5.44
CA THR A 36 -14.93 -7.92 4.00
C THR A 36 -15.13 -9.39 3.63
N PRO A 37 -16.14 -9.72 2.79
CA PRO A 37 -16.44 -11.12 2.45
C PRO A 37 -15.28 -11.78 1.69
N LEU A 38 -15.04 -13.06 1.99
CA LEU A 38 -14.02 -13.85 1.28
C LEU A 38 -14.29 -13.96 -0.22
N SER A 39 -15.56 -13.94 -0.65
CA SER A 39 -15.94 -13.92 -2.05
C SER A 39 -15.37 -12.70 -2.79
N VAL A 40 -15.42 -11.53 -2.18
CA VAL A 40 -14.84 -10.29 -2.75
C VAL A 40 -13.32 -10.37 -2.78
N LEU A 41 -12.70 -10.87 -1.69
CA LEU A 41 -11.24 -11.02 -1.61
C LEU A 41 -10.69 -12.01 -2.64
N ARG A 42 -11.46 -13.01 -3.08
CA ARG A 42 -11.02 -14.01 -4.07
C ARG A 42 -11.04 -13.52 -5.51
N THR A 43 -11.73 -12.41 -5.79
CA THR A 43 -11.91 -11.88 -7.15
C THR A 43 -10.95 -10.74 -7.49
N LYS A 44 -10.17 -10.26 -6.53
CA LYS A 44 -9.30 -9.09 -6.66
C LYS A 44 -7.84 -9.42 -6.33
N ASP A 45 -6.93 -8.65 -6.88
CA ASP A 45 -5.57 -8.63 -6.36
C ASP A 45 -5.56 -8.05 -4.93
N ILE A 46 -4.73 -8.61 -4.06
CA ILE A 46 -4.66 -8.18 -2.66
C ILE A 46 -3.25 -7.73 -2.31
N ILE A 47 -3.15 -6.53 -1.75
CA ILE A 47 -1.96 -6.07 -1.04
C ILE A 47 -2.20 -6.27 0.45
N ALA A 48 -1.58 -7.30 1.04
CA ALA A 48 -1.64 -7.59 2.46
C ALA A 48 -0.50 -6.91 3.22
N VAL A 49 -0.76 -6.45 4.44
CA VAL A 49 0.24 -5.71 5.22
C VAL A 49 0.46 -6.32 6.61
N ASN A 50 1.70 -6.38 7.06
CA ASN A 50 2.06 -6.90 8.38
C ASN A 50 1.35 -8.23 8.69
N GLY A 51 0.68 -8.36 9.83
CA GLY A 51 -0.01 -9.58 10.26
C GLY A 51 -1.35 -9.85 9.56
N SER A 52 -1.89 -8.93 8.76
CA SER A 52 -3.17 -9.15 8.08
C SER A 52 -3.13 -10.32 7.09
N ALA A 53 -1.96 -10.63 6.53
CA ALA A 53 -1.76 -11.77 5.65
C ALA A 53 -2.15 -13.12 6.29
N GLN A 54 -2.08 -13.24 7.62
CA GLN A 54 -2.48 -14.46 8.32
C GLN A 54 -3.93 -14.85 8.02
N CYS A 55 -4.86 -13.91 8.08
CA CYS A 55 -6.27 -14.14 7.81
C CYS A 55 -6.50 -14.65 6.38
N LEU A 56 -5.85 -14.02 5.40
CA LEU A 56 -5.95 -14.42 3.99
C LEU A 56 -5.45 -15.83 3.76
N LEU A 57 -4.24 -16.12 4.24
CA LEU A 57 -3.60 -17.43 4.07
C LEU A 57 -4.31 -18.56 4.80
N SER A 58 -4.95 -18.27 5.95
CA SER A 58 -5.79 -19.24 6.66
C SER A 58 -7.07 -19.59 5.89
N ASN A 59 -7.51 -18.71 4.98
CA ASN A 59 -8.65 -18.91 4.09
C ASN A 59 -8.25 -19.32 2.66
N ASN A 60 -7.01 -19.78 2.47
CA ASN A 60 -6.44 -20.15 1.17
C ASN A 60 -6.52 -19.03 0.11
N ILE A 61 -6.35 -17.77 0.54
CA ILE A 61 -6.26 -16.61 -0.33
C ILE A 61 -4.79 -16.18 -0.36
N VAL A 62 -4.17 -16.25 -1.54
CA VAL A 62 -2.78 -15.87 -1.74
C VAL A 62 -2.70 -14.37 -2.05
N PRO A 63 -2.04 -13.56 -1.22
CA PRO A 63 -1.84 -12.15 -1.54
C PRO A 63 -1.03 -11.98 -2.84
N PHE A 64 -1.42 -11.02 -3.67
CA PHE A 64 -0.60 -10.61 -4.80
C PHE A 64 0.70 -9.98 -4.32
N ILE A 65 0.60 -9.07 -3.34
CA ILE A 65 1.77 -8.48 -2.69
C ILE A 65 1.62 -8.55 -1.17
N TYR A 66 2.66 -9.00 -0.50
CA TYR A 66 2.83 -8.82 0.94
C TYR A 66 3.77 -7.64 1.20
N VAL A 67 3.35 -6.69 2.03
CA VAL A 67 4.13 -5.49 2.36
C VAL A 67 4.50 -5.48 3.84
N LEU A 68 5.78 -5.25 4.14
CA LEU A 68 6.28 -5.06 5.50
C LEU A 68 7.09 -3.76 5.59
N THR A 69 6.69 -2.85 6.49
CA THR A 69 7.42 -1.60 6.76
C THR A 69 7.79 -1.42 8.23
N ASP A 70 7.30 -2.27 9.14
CA ASP A 70 7.58 -2.21 10.57
C ASP A 70 8.75 -3.15 10.95
N VAL A 71 9.87 -2.55 11.33
CA VAL A 71 11.06 -3.28 11.81
C VAL A 71 10.73 -4.17 13.00
N ARG A 72 9.84 -3.72 13.91
CA ARG A 72 9.45 -4.48 15.09
C ARG A 72 8.75 -5.78 14.72
N PHE A 73 7.96 -5.78 13.65
CA PHE A 73 7.29 -6.98 13.16
C PHE A 73 8.31 -8.05 12.76
N LEU A 74 9.36 -7.68 12.02
CA LEU A 74 10.42 -8.63 11.65
C LEU A 74 11.09 -9.24 12.90
N HIS A 75 11.37 -8.42 13.92
CA HIS A 75 12.05 -8.92 15.12
C HIS A 75 11.15 -9.79 16.01
N GLN A 76 9.88 -9.44 16.17
CA GLN A 76 8.97 -10.11 17.11
C GLN A 76 8.20 -11.27 16.47
N ARG A 77 8.02 -11.22 15.14
CA ARG A 77 7.21 -12.16 14.37
C ARG A 77 7.98 -12.66 13.12
N ARG A 78 9.22 -13.01 13.31
CA ARG A 78 10.14 -13.43 12.22
C ARG A 78 9.56 -14.60 11.43
N ASP A 79 9.04 -15.63 12.10
CA ASP A 79 8.48 -16.82 11.45
C ASP A 79 7.24 -16.47 10.61
N ASP A 80 6.40 -15.55 11.09
CA ASP A 80 5.27 -15.06 10.33
C ASP A 80 5.73 -14.29 9.09
N PHE A 81 6.77 -13.46 9.20
CA PHE A 81 7.34 -12.79 8.03
C PHE A 81 7.76 -13.77 6.95
N TYR A 82 8.52 -14.81 7.32
CA TYR A 82 8.94 -15.85 6.38
C TYR A 82 7.75 -16.58 5.77
N LYS A 83 6.80 -17.02 6.60
CA LYS A 83 5.57 -17.70 6.18
C LYS A 83 4.77 -16.84 5.19
N PHE A 84 4.56 -15.56 5.48
CA PHE A 84 3.76 -14.67 4.64
C PHE A 84 4.49 -14.33 3.34
N SER A 85 5.80 -14.08 3.43
CA SER A 85 6.64 -13.82 2.26
C SER A 85 6.66 -15.01 1.29
N GLN A 86 6.85 -16.22 1.78
CA GLN A 86 6.89 -17.44 0.96
C GLN A 86 5.54 -17.81 0.33
N ARG A 87 4.44 -17.40 0.95
CA ARG A 87 3.07 -17.74 0.51
C ARG A 87 2.36 -16.59 -0.21
N SER A 88 3.02 -15.48 -0.46
CA SER A 88 2.56 -14.39 -1.31
C SER A 88 3.26 -14.44 -2.66
N ARG A 89 2.63 -13.90 -3.71
CA ARG A 89 3.26 -13.91 -5.05
C ARG A 89 4.49 -13.00 -5.08
N TYR A 90 4.40 -11.83 -4.44
CA TYR A 90 5.51 -10.89 -4.28
C TYR A 90 5.58 -10.39 -2.84
N THR A 91 6.78 -10.04 -2.42
CA THR A 91 7.00 -9.41 -1.11
C THR A 91 7.77 -8.10 -1.29
N ILE A 92 7.26 -7.04 -0.71
CA ILE A 92 7.89 -5.72 -0.68
C ILE A 92 8.22 -5.36 0.77
N VAL A 93 9.48 -5.06 1.04
CA VAL A 93 9.92 -4.54 2.33
C VAL A 93 10.51 -3.16 2.17
N ASN A 94 10.31 -2.25 3.13
CA ASN A 94 11.00 -0.97 3.06
C ASN A 94 12.47 -1.09 3.47
N VAL A 95 13.26 -0.09 3.09
CA VAL A 95 14.70 -0.06 3.36
C VAL A 95 15.02 -0.12 4.86
N ASP A 96 14.16 0.44 5.73
CA ASP A 96 14.41 0.42 7.18
C ASP A 96 14.32 -1.01 7.75
N VAL A 97 13.37 -1.83 7.27
CA VAL A 97 13.29 -3.26 7.62
C VAL A 97 14.57 -3.98 7.19
N TYR A 98 15.03 -3.77 5.95
CA TYR A 98 16.27 -4.36 5.46
C TYR A 98 17.49 -3.91 6.29
N GLU A 99 17.63 -2.63 6.58
CA GLU A 99 18.80 -2.10 7.29
C GLU A 99 18.94 -2.67 8.71
N HIS A 100 17.82 -2.86 9.43
CA HIS A 100 17.78 -3.37 10.79
C HIS A 100 17.67 -4.89 10.89
N ALA A 101 17.54 -5.59 9.77
CA ALA A 101 17.46 -7.04 9.71
C ALA A 101 18.80 -7.71 10.12
N SER A 102 18.75 -8.94 10.60
CA SER A 102 19.93 -9.78 10.85
C SER A 102 20.69 -10.06 9.54
N LYS A 103 21.89 -10.60 9.61
CA LYS A 103 22.65 -11.00 8.41
C LYS A 103 21.90 -12.03 7.58
N GLU A 104 21.27 -13.00 8.23
CA GLU A 104 20.48 -14.05 7.60
C GLU A 104 19.23 -13.47 6.92
N ASP A 105 18.47 -12.64 7.64
CA ASP A 105 17.26 -12.00 7.10
C ASP A 105 17.59 -11.07 5.93
N LYS A 106 18.74 -10.36 5.97
CA LYS A 106 19.22 -9.55 4.85
C LYS A 106 19.47 -10.39 3.59
N LEU A 107 20.06 -11.56 3.74
CA LEU A 107 20.28 -12.47 2.61
C LEU A 107 18.95 -12.95 2.03
N TYR A 108 18.02 -13.37 2.90
CA TYR A 108 16.68 -13.77 2.48
C TYR A 108 15.96 -12.65 1.73
N ILE A 109 15.95 -11.44 2.30
CA ILE A 109 15.28 -10.27 1.70
C ILE A 109 15.87 -9.96 0.31
N LEU A 110 17.19 -10.00 0.15
CA LEU A 110 17.82 -9.72 -1.15
C LEU A 110 17.54 -10.79 -2.21
N GLN A 111 17.22 -12.01 -1.80
CA GLN A 111 16.92 -13.12 -2.70
C GLN A 111 15.44 -13.22 -3.06
N ASN A 112 14.54 -12.87 -2.12
CA ASN A 112 13.12 -13.20 -2.21
C ASN A 112 12.19 -11.98 -2.14
N CYS A 113 12.70 -10.80 -1.84
CA CYS A 113 11.88 -9.61 -1.66
C CYS A 113 12.37 -8.44 -2.53
N LEU A 114 11.45 -7.55 -2.83
CA LEU A 114 11.73 -6.25 -3.44
C LEU A 114 11.93 -5.21 -2.34
N VAL A 115 13.02 -4.43 -2.39
CA VAL A 115 13.32 -3.42 -1.37
C VAL A 115 12.84 -2.06 -1.84
N LEU A 116 11.90 -1.47 -1.10
CA LEU A 116 11.32 -0.17 -1.39
C LEU A 116 12.14 0.94 -0.73
N ARG A 117 12.61 1.89 -1.54
CA ARG A 117 13.38 3.06 -1.09
C ARG A 117 12.46 4.08 -0.43
N SER A 118 12.85 4.63 0.73
CA SER A 118 12.20 5.80 1.31
C SER A 118 12.94 7.08 0.92
N PHE A 119 12.20 8.15 0.56
CA PHE A 119 12.82 9.45 0.25
C PHE A 119 13.41 10.13 1.48
N TYR A 120 12.88 9.81 2.67
CA TYR A 120 13.32 10.38 3.94
C TYR A 120 12.99 9.45 5.10
N ARG A 121 13.83 9.49 6.12
CA ARG A 121 13.62 8.75 7.37
C ARG A 121 12.82 9.54 8.40
N ARG A 122 12.85 10.87 8.32
CA ARG A 122 12.17 11.77 9.27
C ARG A 122 11.43 12.86 8.52
N GLU A 123 10.19 13.06 8.87
CA GLU A 123 9.26 14.01 8.25
C GLU A 123 9.48 15.46 8.70
N LYS A 124 10.63 15.81 9.23
CA LYS A 124 10.95 17.18 9.62
C LYS A 124 11.32 18.02 8.41
N GLY A 125 10.78 19.23 8.34
CA GLY A 125 11.14 20.23 7.35
C GLY A 125 12.57 20.75 7.51
N GLY A 126 12.84 21.88 6.95
CA GLY A 126 14.11 22.63 7.02
C GLY A 126 14.62 23.04 5.65
N PHE A 127 15.40 24.12 5.65
CA PHE A 127 15.88 24.79 4.43
C PHE A 127 16.64 23.85 3.47
N ILE A 128 17.61 23.10 4.00
CA ILE A 128 18.40 22.14 3.16
C ILE A 128 17.51 21.09 2.53
N LYS A 129 16.55 20.53 3.30
CA LYS A 129 15.58 19.57 2.76
C LYS A 129 14.70 20.21 1.70
N LYS A 130 14.27 21.46 1.90
CA LYS A 130 13.45 22.17 0.92
C LYS A 130 14.18 22.34 -0.39
N ILE A 131 15.46 22.75 -0.37
CA ILE A 131 16.29 22.85 -1.59
C ILE A 131 16.40 21.46 -2.25
N LYS A 132 16.83 20.43 -1.51
CA LYS A 132 16.97 19.07 -2.02
C LYS A 132 15.70 18.59 -2.72
N PHE A 133 14.54 18.70 -2.05
CA PHE A 133 13.29 18.20 -2.61
C PHE A 133 12.72 19.09 -3.71
N ASN A 134 13.02 20.38 -3.73
CA ASN A 134 12.72 21.24 -4.88
C ASN A 134 13.45 20.78 -6.13
N ILE A 135 14.73 20.43 -6.01
CA ILE A 135 15.52 19.88 -7.13
C ILE A 135 14.96 18.52 -7.55
N LEU A 136 14.72 17.60 -6.59
CA LEU A 136 14.22 16.26 -6.88
C LEU A 136 12.88 16.28 -7.62
N ARG A 137 11.93 17.14 -7.23
CA ARG A 137 10.62 17.23 -7.88
C ARG A 137 10.67 17.86 -9.28
N GLN A 138 11.73 18.63 -9.60
CA GLN A 138 11.94 19.12 -10.96
C GLN A 138 12.43 18.01 -11.89
N ILE A 139 13.25 17.09 -11.36
CA ILE A 139 13.76 15.93 -12.09
C ILE A 139 12.70 14.83 -12.19
N HIS A 140 11.98 14.58 -11.08
CA HIS A 140 10.98 13.51 -10.97
C HIS A 140 9.58 14.10 -10.75
N LYS A 141 8.81 14.19 -11.84
CA LYS A 141 7.44 14.74 -11.83
C LYS A 141 6.47 13.88 -11.00
N GLU A 142 6.80 12.62 -10.82
CA GLU A 142 6.05 11.64 -10.03
C GLU A 142 6.16 11.90 -8.52
N LEU A 143 7.18 12.66 -8.08
CA LEU A 143 7.35 13.01 -6.68
C LEU A 143 6.61 14.31 -6.34
N LEU A 144 5.47 14.17 -5.69
CA LEU A 144 4.71 15.28 -5.11
C LEU A 144 5.13 15.44 -3.65
N ILE A 145 5.70 16.59 -3.29
CA ILE A 145 6.16 16.80 -1.91
C ILE A 145 6.12 18.27 -1.50
N SER A 146 5.61 18.54 -0.32
CA SER A 146 5.64 19.84 0.36
C SER A 146 6.61 19.79 1.53
N VAL A 147 7.58 20.68 1.52
CA VAL A 147 8.62 20.75 2.55
C VAL A 147 8.59 22.13 3.18
N PRO A 148 8.19 22.28 4.47
CA PRO A 148 8.22 23.56 5.15
C PRO A 148 9.66 24.02 5.39
N LEU A 149 9.86 25.33 5.42
CA LEU A 149 11.17 25.95 5.74
C LEU A 149 11.58 25.66 7.19
N SER A 150 10.63 25.69 8.10
CA SER A 150 10.87 25.43 9.51
C SER A 150 11.16 23.96 9.80
N LYS A 151 12.17 23.69 10.63
CA LYS A 151 12.45 22.33 11.15
C LYS A 151 11.33 21.80 12.08
N LYS A 152 10.47 22.69 12.62
CA LYS A 152 9.30 22.32 13.41
C LYS A 152 8.15 21.84 12.53
N GLY A 153 8.07 22.32 11.28
CA GLY A 153 7.07 21.88 10.30
C GLY A 153 7.37 20.47 9.80
N ARG A 154 6.32 19.77 9.39
CA ARG A 154 6.40 18.42 8.82
C ARG A 154 6.29 18.49 7.31
N LEU A 155 7.14 17.75 6.64
CA LEU A 155 6.97 17.51 5.22
C LEU A 155 5.87 16.48 4.99
N VAL A 156 5.13 16.64 3.92
CA VAL A 156 4.14 15.68 3.44
C VAL A 156 4.37 15.45 1.95
N GLY A 157 4.11 14.24 1.47
CA GLY A 157 4.33 13.93 0.07
C GLY A 157 3.68 12.62 -0.35
N PHE A 158 3.63 12.42 -1.67
CA PHE A 158 3.17 11.22 -2.34
C PHE A 158 4.07 10.97 -3.56
N CYS A 159 4.49 9.75 -3.76
CA CYS A 159 5.22 9.38 -4.98
C CYS A 159 4.33 8.49 -5.86
N LYS A 160 4.19 8.89 -7.12
CA LYS A 160 3.38 8.19 -8.12
C LYS A 160 4.10 6.98 -8.72
N ASP A 161 5.42 6.89 -8.55
CA ASP A 161 6.28 5.81 -9.08
C ASP A 161 7.19 5.26 -7.98
N ILE A 162 6.89 4.02 -7.52
CA ILE A 162 7.67 3.36 -6.48
C ILE A 162 9.07 2.95 -6.91
N SER A 163 9.39 2.94 -8.20
CA SER A 163 10.76 2.72 -8.67
C SER A 163 11.72 3.84 -8.24
N LEU A 164 11.18 5.03 -8.00
CA LEU A 164 11.91 6.16 -7.45
C LEU A 164 11.99 6.10 -5.92
N GLY A 165 10.99 5.48 -5.28
CA GLY A 165 10.81 5.40 -3.86
C GLY A 165 9.41 5.80 -3.40
N TYR A 166 9.19 5.87 -2.08
CA TYR A 166 7.91 6.26 -1.52
C TYR A 166 8.06 7.33 -0.43
N CYS A 167 7.00 8.09 -0.22
CA CYS A 167 6.89 9.04 0.88
C CYS A 167 6.38 8.32 2.12
N SER A 168 7.27 8.12 3.10
CA SER A 168 6.94 7.44 4.35
C SER A 168 6.05 8.32 5.23
N CYS A 169 5.03 7.73 5.86
CA CYS A 169 4.31 8.30 6.98
C CYS A 169 4.13 7.22 8.08
N HIS A 170 3.51 7.57 9.21
CA HIS A 170 3.42 6.67 10.37
C HIS A 170 2.42 5.51 10.20
N THR A 171 1.98 5.22 8.97
CA THR A 171 1.13 4.06 8.67
C THR A 171 1.55 3.35 7.40
N ILE A 172 1.53 2.02 7.45
CA ILE A 172 1.82 1.17 6.29
C ILE A 172 0.74 1.31 5.20
N ALA A 173 -0.48 1.69 5.56
CA ALA A 173 -1.57 1.91 4.63
C ALA A 173 -1.19 2.90 3.53
N PHE A 174 -0.51 4.00 3.88
CA PHE A 174 -0.09 5.01 2.92
C PHE A 174 1.02 4.51 1.97
N ALA A 175 1.90 3.63 2.44
CA ALA A 175 2.88 2.97 1.57
C ALA A 175 2.18 2.02 0.58
N ALA A 176 1.22 1.21 1.05
CA ALA A 176 0.44 0.31 0.22
C ALA A 176 -0.37 1.05 -0.86
N ILE A 177 -0.92 2.23 -0.54
CA ILE A 177 -1.64 3.08 -1.51
C ILE A 177 -0.68 3.57 -2.60
N GLN A 178 0.54 4.03 -2.27
CA GLN A 178 1.53 4.44 -3.26
C GLN A 178 1.97 3.26 -4.15
N ILE A 179 2.13 2.06 -3.57
CA ILE A 179 2.39 0.84 -4.34
C ILE A 179 1.24 0.57 -5.30
N ALA A 180 0.01 0.52 -4.82
CA ALA A 180 -1.18 0.25 -5.64
C ALA A 180 -1.34 1.26 -6.78
N TYR A 181 -1.15 2.54 -6.49
CA TYR A 181 -1.22 3.61 -7.50
C TYR A 181 -0.12 3.45 -8.57
N SER A 182 1.12 3.20 -8.16
CA SER A 182 2.24 2.99 -9.08
C SER A 182 2.04 1.78 -10.00
N LEU A 183 1.33 0.76 -9.53
CA LEU A 183 0.96 -0.42 -10.32
C LEU A 183 -0.26 -0.18 -11.21
N LYS A 184 -0.77 1.05 -11.30
CA LYS A 184 -1.86 1.45 -12.19
C LYS A 184 -3.13 0.61 -12.02
N TYR A 185 -3.53 0.35 -10.79
CA TYR A 185 -4.84 -0.21 -10.53
C TYR A 185 -5.93 0.82 -10.83
N ALA A 186 -6.99 0.39 -11.50
CA ALA A 186 -8.11 1.25 -11.84
C ALA A 186 -8.88 1.72 -10.60
N ARG A 187 -9.00 0.82 -9.60
CA ARG A 187 -9.56 1.15 -8.29
C ARG A 187 -8.69 0.60 -7.17
N ILE A 188 -8.51 1.41 -6.14
CA ILE A 188 -7.81 1.04 -4.90
C ILE A 188 -8.85 1.01 -3.78
N ILE A 189 -9.07 -0.14 -3.16
CA ILE A 189 -10.08 -0.33 -2.14
C ILE A 189 -9.39 -0.68 -0.83
N CYS A 190 -9.53 0.18 0.18
CA CYS A 190 -8.95 -0.05 1.50
C CYS A 190 -9.95 -0.81 2.38
N SER A 191 -9.54 -1.97 2.89
CA SER A 191 -10.26 -2.77 3.87
C SER A 191 -9.55 -2.70 5.21
N GLY A 192 -10.21 -2.25 6.26
CA GLY A 192 -9.61 -2.07 7.59
C GLY A 192 -8.77 -0.80 7.76
N LEU A 193 -9.06 0.26 7.01
CA LEU A 193 -8.44 1.58 7.16
C LEU A 193 -9.21 2.40 8.21
N ASP A 194 -9.22 1.91 9.45
CA ASP A 194 -10.03 2.44 10.53
C ASP A 194 -9.35 3.64 11.18
N LEU A 195 -8.14 3.45 11.67
CA LEU A 195 -7.35 4.48 12.38
C LEU A 195 -8.12 5.13 13.56
N THR A 196 -9.10 4.42 14.14
CA THR A 196 -9.94 4.90 15.24
C THR A 196 -9.59 4.23 16.56
N GLY A 197 -10.01 4.84 17.67
CA GLY A 197 -9.95 4.26 19.01
C GLY A 197 -8.54 3.82 19.42
N SER A 198 -8.44 2.60 19.95
CA SER A 198 -7.18 1.97 20.34
C SER A 198 -6.32 1.55 19.14
N CYS A 199 -6.82 1.70 17.91
CA CYS A 199 -6.21 1.15 16.70
C CYS A 199 -5.85 -0.33 16.85
N SER A 200 -6.75 -1.10 17.45
CA SER A 200 -6.59 -2.54 17.66
C SER A 200 -6.42 -3.26 16.33
N ARG A 201 -5.74 -4.39 16.38
CA ARG A 201 -5.59 -5.26 15.22
C ARG A 201 -6.50 -6.45 15.37
N PHE A 202 -7.07 -6.93 14.29
CA PHE A 202 -8.01 -8.07 14.33
C PHE A 202 -7.28 -9.43 14.43
N TYR A 203 -5.99 -9.50 14.13
CA TYR A 203 -5.23 -10.74 14.22
C TYR A 203 -4.61 -10.91 15.61
N ASP A 204 -4.42 -12.17 16.02
CA ASP A 204 -3.78 -12.51 17.28
C ASP A 204 -2.32 -12.06 17.29
N GLU A 205 -1.94 -11.29 18.29
CA GLU A 205 -0.57 -10.80 18.50
C GLU A 205 0.22 -11.64 19.52
N ASN A 206 -0.32 -12.82 19.88
CA ASN A 206 0.23 -13.69 20.92
C ASN A 206 0.28 -13.01 22.30
N LYS A 207 1.13 -13.56 23.22
CA LYS A 207 1.23 -13.06 24.60
C LYS A 207 1.84 -11.65 24.74
N ASN A 208 2.46 -11.12 23.68
CA ASN A 208 3.09 -9.80 23.68
C ASN A 208 2.58 -8.95 22.51
N PRO A 209 1.41 -8.31 22.65
CA PRO A 209 0.88 -7.46 21.59
C PRO A 209 1.81 -6.24 21.36
N MET A 210 2.09 -5.96 20.11
CA MET A 210 2.84 -4.75 19.75
C MET A 210 1.99 -3.51 20.01
N PRO A 211 2.44 -2.55 20.83
CA PRO A 211 1.68 -1.35 21.10
C PRO A 211 1.43 -0.59 19.78
N SER A 212 0.17 -0.21 19.56
CA SER A 212 -0.20 0.65 18.45
C SER A 212 0.02 2.12 18.83
N GLU A 213 0.84 2.82 18.05
CA GLU A 213 1.05 4.27 18.21
C GLU A 213 0.15 5.08 17.27
N LEU A 214 -0.69 4.43 16.47
CA LEU A 214 -1.48 5.06 15.40
C LEU A 214 -2.40 6.16 15.93
N SER A 215 -3.12 5.92 17.03
CA SER A 215 -4.02 6.93 17.62
C SER A 215 -3.25 8.18 18.06
N ARG A 216 -2.08 8.02 18.65
CA ARG A 216 -1.20 9.12 19.05
C ARG A 216 -0.60 9.84 17.84
N ASP A 217 -0.43 9.16 16.73
CA ASP A 217 0.23 9.67 15.53
C ASP A 217 -0.76 10.16 14.45
N LEU A 218 -2.08 10.14 14.71
CA LEU A 218 -3.10 10.58 13.74
C LEU A 218 -2.84 11.98 13.19
N PHE A 219 -2.46 12.93 14.05
CA PHE A 219 -2.14 14.29 13.61
C PHE A 219 -0.92 14.38 12.67
N LYS A 220 -0.10 13.32 12.61
CA LYS A 220 1.01 13.18 11.66
C LYS A 220 0.56 12.47 10.38
N ILE A 221 -0.40 11.56 10.48
CA ILE A 221 -0.88 10.69 9.42
C ILE A 221 -1.88 11.42 8.51
N LEU A 222 -2.91 12.04 9.10
CA LEU A 222 -4.00 12.65 8.35
C LEU A 222 -3.55 13.70 7.31
N PRO A 223 -2.52 14.54 7.57
CA PRO A 223 -2.03 15.48 6.56
C PRO A 223 -1.53 14.82 5.27
N PHE A 224 -1.01 13.58 5.32
CA PHE A 224 -0.58 12.87 4.13
C PHE A 224 -1.75 12.44 3.25
N PHE A 225 -2.83 11.94 3.87
CA PHE A 225 -4.04 11.57 3.14
C PHE A 225 -4.72 12.80 2.51
N ARG A 226 -4.80 13.92 3.24
CA ARG A 226 -5.30 15.19 2.71
C ARG A 226 -4.43 15.68 1.54
N PHE A 227 -3.10 15.66 1.70
CA PHE A 227 -2.18 16.03 0.64
C PHE A 227 -2.34 15.16 -0.62
N MET A 228 -2.48 13.85 -0.45
CA MET A 228 -2.78 12.93 -1.55
C MET A 228 -4.06 13.32 -2.25
N HIS A 229 -5.16 13.48 -1.54
CA HIS A 229 -6.46 13.89 -2.10
C HIS A 229 -6.36 15.21 -2.90
N ASP A 230 -5.65 16.20 -2.35
CA ASP A 230 -5.58 17.53 -2.95
C ASP A 230 -4.67 17.57 -4.19
N ASN A 231 -3.66 16.68 -4.30
CA ASN A 231 -2.63 16.76 -5.31
C ASN A 231 -2.60 15.59 -6.32
N VAL A 232 -3.28 14.46 -6.04
CA VAL A 232 -3.34 13.28 -6.93
C VAL A 232 -4.77 13.14 -7.43
N LYS A 233 -5.10 13.90 -8.51
CA LYS A 233 -6.47 14.02 -9.02
C LYS A 233 -6.99 12.80 -9.78
N ASP A 234 -6.08 11.97 -10.23
CA ASP A 234 -6.32 10.74 -11.00
C ASP A 234 -6.35 9.47 -10.12
N ILE A 235 -6.30 9.61 -8.79
CA ILE A 235 -6.43 8.47 -7.89
C ILE A 235 -7.89 8.10 -7.66
N ASN A 236 -8.22 6.84 -7.91
CA ASN A 236 -9.54 6.27 -7.67
C ASN A 236 -9.47 5.35 -6.46
N ILE A 237 -9.66 5.91 -5.27
CA ILE A 237 -9.48 5.23 -3.99
C ILE A 237 -10.75 5.30 -3.13
N TYR A 238 -11.07 4.19 -2.46
CA TYR A 238 -12.24 4.03 -1.61
C TYR A 238 -11.90 3.36 -0.29
N ASN A 239 -12.72 3.58 0.73
CA ASN A 239 -12.63 2.92 2.02
C ASN A 239 -13.88 2.05 2.27
N LEU A 240 -13.68 0.80 2.69
CA LEU A 240 -14.75 -0.10 3.14
C LEU A 240 -15.08 0.06 4.63
N SER A 241 -14.26 0.83 5.36
CA SER A 241 -14.47 1.06 6.77
C SER A 241 -15.62 2.03 6.99
N ASP A 242 -16.62 1.59 7.72
CA ASP A 242 -17.77 2.40 8.16
C ASP A 242 -17.47 3.19 9.45
N ASP A 243 -16.29 2.98 10.05
CA ASP A 243 -15.76 3.70 11.20
C ASP A 243 -14.27 3.98 10.98
N THR A 244 -13.94 5.21 10.60
CA THR A 244 -12.57 5.63 10.26
C THR A 244 -12.28 7.06 10.69
N ALA A 245 -11.02 7.32 11.09
CA ALA A 245 -10.56 8.68 11.38
C ALA A 245 -10.29 9.51 10.11
N ILE A 246 -10.28 8.90 8.93
CA ILE A 246 -10.10 9.60 7.66
C ILE A 246 -11.47 10.08 7.17
N SER A 247 -11.61 11.39 6.97
CA SER A 247 -12.84 11.96 6.41
C SER A 247 -13.19 11.32 5.06
N TYR A 248 -14.46 11.00 4.84
CA TYR A 248 -14.96 10.49 3.56
C TYR A 248 -14.85 11.51 2.42
N ASP A 249 -14.63 12.79 2.71
CA ASP A 249 -14.23 13.78 1.71
C ASP A 249 -12.82 13.53 1.17
N VAL A 250 -11.98 12.81 1.92
CA VAL A 250 -10.59 12.49 1.55
C VAL A 250 -10.48 11.13 0.88
N ILE A 251 -11.12 10.11 1.48
CA ILE A 251 -11.26 8.78 0.90
C ILE A 251 -12.73 8.38 1.03
N PRO A 252 -13.49 8.41 -0.08
CA PRO A 252 -14.92 8.10 -0.06
C PRO A 252 -15.20 6.68 0.45
N PHE A 253 -16.29 6.54 1.20
CA PHE A 253 -16.81 5.23 1.58
C PHE A 253 -17.45 4.54 0.36
N ILE A 254 -17.20 3.23 0.20
CA ILE A 254 -17.85 2.39 -0.81
C ILE A 254 -18.54 1.21 -0.14
N LYS A 255 -19.74 0.88 -0.56
CA LYS A 255 -20.44 -0.30 -0.09
C LYS A 255 -19.97 -1.54 -0.85
N LEU A 256 -19.96 -2.69 -0.18
CA LEU A 256 -19.56 -3.97 -0.78
C LEU A 256 -20.36 -4.34 -2.04
N GLN A 257 -21.64 -4.05 -2.04
CA GLN A 257 -22.53 -4.29 -3.20
C GLN A 257 -22.14 -3.49 -4.45
N ASP A 258 -21.58 -2.28 -4.26
CA ASP A 258 -21.17 -1.41 -5.36
C ASP A 258 -19.90 -1.91 -6.03
N ILE A 259 -19.03 -2.64 -5.29
CA ILE A 259 -17.85 -3.30 -5.84
C ILE A 259 -18.24 -4.39 -6.84
N SER A 260 -19.28 -5.17 -6.51
CA SER A 260 -19.76 -6.29 -7.36
C SER A 260 -20.63 -5.81 -8.53
N ALA A 261 -21.38 -4.74 -8.36
CA ALA A 261 -22.29 -4.23 -9.40
C ALA A 261 -21.56 -3.61 -10.60
N GLU A 262 -20.40 -3.03 -10.39
CA GLU A 262 -19.57 -2.47 -11.47
C GLU A 262 -18.86 -3.55 -12.30
N GLU A 263 -18.53 -4.70 -11.70
CA GLU A 263 -17.98 -5.85 -12.45
C GLU A 263 -18.94 -6.35 -13.52
N SER A 264 -20.25 -6.39 -13.20
CA SER A 264 -21.26 -6.82 -14.18
C SER A 264 -21.40 -5.84 -15.34
N LYS A 265 -21.18 -4.54 -15.11
CA LYS A 265 -21.19 -3.50 -16.17
C LYS A 265 -19.94 -3.57 -17.03
N ASP A 266 -18.77 -3.79 -16.45
CA ASP A 266 -17.51 -3.91 -17.19
C ASP A 266 -17.44 -5.19 -18.02
N MET A 267 -17.92 -6.30 -17.47
CA MET A 267 -18.05 -7.56 -18.25
C MET A 267 -19.03 -7.41 -19.42
N THR A 268 -20.10 -6.65 -19.23
CA THR A 268 -21.08 -6.36 -20.28
C THR A 268 -20.48 -5.46 -21.35
N ARG A 269 -19.71 -4.42 -20.96
CA ARG A 269 -19.00 -3.53 -21.90
C ARG A 269 -17.91 -4.27 -22.68
N LYS A 270 -17.09 -5.09 -22.03
CA LYS A 270 -16.06 -5.91 -22.69
C LYS A 270 -16.72 -6.91 -23.68
N LYS A 271 -17.83 -7.56 -23.31
CA LYS A 271 -18.59 -8.45 -24.24
C LYS A 271 -19.20 -7.69 -25.42
N MET A 272 -19.68 -6.46 -25.24
CA MET A 272 -20.16 -5.63 -26.36
C MET A 272 -19.03 -5.21 -27.30
N GLN A 273 -17.88 -4.80 -26.76
CA GLN A 273 -16.72 -4.43 -27.60
C GLN A 273 -16.17 -5.63 -28.41
N TYR A 274 -16.17 -6.83 -27.83
CA TYR A 274 -15.77 -8.05 -28.58
C TYR A 274 -16.78 -8.38 -29.70
N ARG A 275 -18.09 -8.19 -29.50
CA ARG A 275 -19.09 -8.42 -30.56
C ARG A 275 -18.97 -7.43 -31.70
N THR A 276 -18.76 -6.15 -31.41
CA THR A 276 -18.61 -5.14 -32.47
C THR A 276 -17.32 -5.29 -33.27
N SER A 277 -16.26 -5.86 -32.70
CA SER A 277 -15.01 -6.14 -33.44
C SER A 277 -15.09 -7.39 -34.32
N THR A 278 -15.92 -8.39 -33.97
CA THR A 278 -16.13 -9.58 -34.80
C THR A 278 -17.07 -9.33 -35.98
N ASP A 279 -18.03 -8.43 -35.84
CA ASP A 279 -18.95 -8.07 -36.93
C ASP A 279 -18.30 -7.17 -38.01
N SER A 280 -17.15 -6.53 -37.71
CA SER A 280 -16.41 -5.72 -38.69
C SER A 280 -15.45 -6.52 -39.60
N TYR A 281 -15.29 -7.81 -39.38
CA TYR A 281 -14.48 -8.73 -40.22
C TYR A 281 -15.34 -9.68 -41.07
N ALA A 282 -16.66 -9.56 -41.03
CA ALA A 282 -17.61 -10.39 -41.75
C ALA A 282 -18.31 -9.71 -42.96
N ASN A 283 -17.81 -8.51 -43.40
CA ASN A 283 -18.27 -7.84 -44.63
C ASN A 283 -17.13 -7.63 -45.59
#